data_730625d621a07afb3198902146abce2e
#
_entry.id   730625d621a07afb3198902146abce2e
#
_cell.length_a   1.000
_cell.length_b   1.000
_cell.length_c   1.000
_cell.angle_alpha   90.00
_cell.angle_beta   90.00
_cell.angle_gamma   90.00
#
_symmetry.space_group_name_H-M   'P 1'
#
loop_
_entity.id
_entity.type
_entity.pdbx_description
1 polymer ?
#
loop_
_entity_poly.entity_id
_entity_poly.type
_entity_poly.pdbx_seq_one_letter_code
_entity_poly.pdbx_strand_id
1 'polypeptide(L)'
;MAKTKKKAGDINSSSMADIAFLLLIFFLVTTTMDVDTGMKRTLPPWIDPTEQQNDVDVNERNVLKVNVSRSGAIMVGTDEYRSNDLRRTGEHSRLSREVYFFLVDPTRSNKKATEIDGNTYNVSEGLVSLKADDETEYKVYLKVQDELTHAFNLYRDEISLQVYGKVYDELTDIE
;
A
#
# COMPACT_ATOMS: atom_id res chain seq x y z
N MET A 1 48.22 -65.16 -3.45
CA MET A 1 47.10 -64.63 -4.20
C MET A 1 47.07 -63.11 -4.01
N ALA A 2 47.48 -62.34 -4.98
CA ALA A 2 47.52 -60.88 -4.89
C ALA A 2 46.12 -60.32 -5.23
N LYS A 3 45.51 -59.58 -4.29
CA LYS A 3 44.24 -58.83 -4.51
C LYS A 3 44.54 -57.60 -5.34
N THR A 4 44.09 -57.59 -6.61
CA THR A 4 44.08 -56.39 -7.46
C THR A 4 43.11 -55.36 -6.88
N LYS A 5 43.64 -54.22 -6.41
CA LYS A 5 42.82 -53.06 -6.06
C LYS A 5 42.16 -52.50 -7.33
N LYS A 6 40.84 -52.53 -7.41
CA LYS A 6 40.07 -51.81 -8.42
C LYS A 6 40.36 -50.30 -8.29
N LYS A 7 40.93 -49.67 -9.31
CA LYS A 7 41.03 -48.22 -9.41
C LYS A 7 39.59 -47.63 -9.41
N ALA A 8 39.31 -46.74 -8.51
CA ALA A 8 38.13 -45.93 -8.59
C ALA A 8 38.14 -45.15 -9.91
N GLY A 9 37.03 -45.23 -10.66
CA GLY A 9 36.94 -44.52 -11.94
C GLY A 9 37.17 -43.03 -11.76
N ASP A 10 38.00 -42.44 -12.62
CA ASP A 10 38.21 -40.99 -12.68
C ASP A 10 36.85 -40.33 -12.93
N ILE A 11 36.41 -39.51 -12.00
CA ILE A 11 35.18 -38.68 -12.15
C ILE A 11 35.51 -37.67 -13.25
N ASN A 12 34.73 -37.70 -14.34
CA ASN A 12 34.92 -36.80 -15.46
C ASN A 12 34.66 -35.34 -15.01
N SER A 13 35.69 -34.50 -14.97
CA SER A 13 35.61 -33.10 -14.57
C SER A 13 34.61 -32.30 -15.39
N SER A 14 34.35 -32.68 -16.65
CA SER A 14 33.34 -32.08 -17.51
C SER A 14 31.93 -32.32 -17.00
N SER A 15 31.66 -33.54 -16.52
CA SER A 15 30.32 -33.87 -15.94
C SER A 15 30.08 -33.16 -14.62
N MET A 16 31.14 -32.97 -13.82
CA MET A 16 31.01 -32.19 -12.56
C MET A 16 30.75 -30.71 -12.83
N ALA A 17 31.39 -30.13 -13.85
CA ALA A 17 31.17 -28.76 -14.25
C ALA A 17 29.74 -28.54 -14.75
N ASP A 18 29.19 -29.49 -15.51
CA ASP A 18 27.81 -29.40 -16.01
C ASP A 18 26.78 -29.46 -14.87
N ILE A 19 26.97 -30.38 -13.91
CA ILE A 19 26.10 -30.45 -12.72
C ILE A 19 26.19 -29.17 -11.91
N ALA A 20 27.41 -28.62 -11.71
CA ALA A 20 27.59 -27.38 -10.98
C ALA A 20 26.90 -26.20 -11.69
N PHE A 21 26.97 -26.16 -13.01
CA PHE A 21 26.33 -25.15 -13.84
C PHE A 21 24.78 -25.25 -13.77
N LEU A 22 24.25 -26.47 -13.88
CA LEU A 22 22.80 -26.70 -13.75
C LEU A 22 22.29 -26.34 -12.36
N LEU A 23 23.04 -26.66 -11.30
CA LEU A 23 22.70 -26.23 -9.93
C LEU A 23 22.75 -24.70 -9.78
N LEU A 24 23.75 -24.04 -10.37
CA LEU A 24 23.84 -22.59 -10.35
C LEU A 24 22.62 -21.94 -11.00
N ILE A 25 22.25 -22.41 -12.21
CA ILE A 25 21.07 -21.90 -12.92
C ILE A 25 19.79 -22.20 -12.11
N PHE A 26 19.68 -23.40 -11.55
CA PHE A 26 18.54 -23.77 -10.72
C PHE A 26 18.40 -22.83 -9.53
N PHE A 27 19.47 -22.59 -8.78
CA PHE A 27 19.43 -21.63 -7.67
C PHE A 27 19.13 -20.21 -8.14
N LEU A 28 19.69 -19.77 -9.24
CA LEU A 28 19.46 -18.44 -9.79
C LEU A 28 17.97 -18.25 -10.17
N VAL A 29 17.34 -19.25 -10.77
CA VAL A 29 15.91 -19.22 -11.13
C VAL A 29 15.01 -19.36 -9.90
N THR A 30 15.39 -20.21 -8.93
CA THR A 30 14.57 -20.42 -7.71
C THR A 30 14.73 -19.30 -6.68
N THR A 31 15.82 -18.53 -6.71
CA THR A 31 16.05 -17.37 -5.83
C THR A 31 15.46 -16.07 -6.37
N THR A 32 15.01 -16.01 -7.62
CA THR A 32 14.16 -14.93 -8.10
C THR A 32 12.74 -15.11 -7.54
N MET A 33 12.62 -15.10 -6.20
CA MET A 33 11.31 -15.04 -5.57
C MET A 33 10.73 -13.65 -5.81
N ASP A 34 9.46 -13.63 -6.17
CA ASP A 34 8.68 -12.41 -6.33
C ASP A 34 8.90 -11.49 -5.14
N VAL A 35 9.26 -10.27 -5.44
CA VAL A 35 9.24 -9.20 -4.46
C VAL A 35 7.81 -9.11 -3.98
N ASP A 36 7.59 -9.29 -2.68
CA ASP A 36 6.29 -9.13 -2.06
C ASP A 36 5.67 -7.79 -2.49
N THR A 37 4.77 -7.83 -3.46
CA THR A 37 3.98 -6.69 -3.92
C THR A 37 2.79 -6.46 -2.99
N GLY A 38 3.01 -6.58 -1.69
CA GLY A 38 2.00 -6.35 -0.66
C GLY A 38 1.95 -4.89 -0.22
N MET A 39 0.77 -4.39 0.09
CA MET A 39 0.62 -3.11 0.77
C MET A 39 1.20 -3.19 2.18
N LYS A 40 2.32 -2.52 2.44
CA LYS A 40 2.84 -2.37 3.81
C LYS A 40 1.94 -1.40 4.56
N ARG A 41 1.29 -1.87 5.63
CA ARG A 41 0.57 -1.02 6.58
C ARG A 41 1.06 -1.31 7.98
N THR A 42 1.35 -0.24 8.70
CA THR A 42 1.58 -0.31 10.15
C THR A 42 0.21 -0.41 10.82
N LEU A 43 -0.03 -1.53 11.49
CA LEU A 43 -1.23 -1.65 12.32
C LEU A 43 -1.09 -0.72 13.52
N PRO A 44 -2.19 -0.07 13.95
CA PRO A 44 -2.16 0.69 15.20
C PRO A 44 -1.77 -0.24 16.36
N PRO A 45 -1.06 0.29 17.38
CA PRO A 45 -0.73 -0.49 18.55
C PRO A 45 -2.00 -0.99 19.23
N TRP A 46 -1.92 -2.19 19.80
CA TRP A 46 -3.02 -2.73 20.61
C TRP A 46 -3.25 -1.80 21.81
N ILE A 47 -4.43 -1.21 21.90
CA ILE A 47 -4.86 -0.40 23.04
C ILE A 47 -5.78 -1.26 23.89
N ASP A 48 -5.43 -1.41 25.19
CA ASP A 48 -6.29 -2.13 26.13
C ASP A 48 -7.67 -1.44 26.22
N PRO A 49 -8.78 -2.18 26.14
CA PRO A 49 -10.13 -1.61 26.22
C PRO A 49 -10.39 -0.82 27.50
N THR A 50 -9.55 -1.03 28.54
CA THR A 50 -9.60 -0.30 29.83
C THR A 50 -8.89 1.05 29.80
N GLU A 51 -7.97 1.27 28.86
CA GLU A 51 -7.36 2.60 28.63
C GLU A 51 -8.23 3.39 27.64
N GLN A 52 -9.50 3.57 28.00
CA GLN A 52 -10.39 4.36 27.20
C GLN A 52 -10.01 5.83 27.21
N GLN A 53 -9.72 6.28 26.02
CA GLN A 53 -10.33 7.46 25.41
C GLN A 53 -9.96 8.78 26.09
N ASN A 54 -8.79 9.24 25.71
CA ASN A 54 -8.81 10.60 25.25
C ASN A 54 -9.64 10.57 23.96
N ASP A 55 -10.92 10.88 24.05
CA ASP A 55 -11.74 11.23 22.90
C ASP A 55 -10.98 12.36 22.20
N VAL A 56 -10.24 12.02 21.16
CA VAL A 56 -9.79 13.02 20.23
C VAL A 56 -11.09 13.50 19.60
N ASP A 57 -11.52 14.69 19.98
CA ASP A 57 -12.73 15.33 19.44
C ASP A 57 -12.49 15.57 17.94
N VAL A 58 -12.63 14.48 17.19
CA VAL A 58 -12.48 14.48 15.74
C VAL A 58 -13.77 15.07 15.20
N ASN A 59 -13.69 16.29 14.72
CA ASN A 59 -14.82 16.93 14.07
C ASN A 59 -15.35 15.98 12.98
N GLU A 60 -16.62 15.57 13.10
CA GLU A 60 -17.25 14.62 12.16
C GLU A 60 -17.12 15.03 10.69
N ARG A 61 -17.02 16.30 10.43
CA ARG A 61 -16.77 16.88 9.11
C ARG A 61 -15.40 16.46 8.54
N ASN A 62 -14.41 16.21 9.39
CA ASN A 62 -13.07 15.80 8.96
C ASN A 62 -12.96 14.29 8.72
N VAL A 63 -14.05 13.53 8.88
CA VAL A 63 -14.04 12.07 8.71
C VAL A 63 -14.88 11.67 7.52
N LEU A 64 -14.23 11.16 6.48
CA LEU A 64 -14.90 10.49 5.37
C LEU A 64 -15.09 9.01 5.72
N LYS A 65 -16.32 8.60 5.94
CA LYS A 65 -16.66 7.21 6.28
C LYS A 65 -16.81 6.39 4.99
N VAL A 66 -16.01 5.34 4.85
CA VAL A 66 -16.08 4.36 3.75
C VAL A 66 -16.49 3.02 4.35
N ASN A 67 -17.68 2.55 4.02
CA ASN A 67 -18.20 1.28 4.52
C ASN A 67 -18.33 0.29 3.37
N VAL A 68 -17.81 -0.91 3.53
CA VAL A 68 -17.91 -1.99 2.55
C VAL A 68 -18.84 -3.06 3.10
N SER A 69 -19.95 -3.30 2.38
CA SER A 69 -20.93 -4.31 2.77
C SER A 69 -20.51 -5.70 2.34
N ARG A 70 -21.15 -6.73 2.91
CA ARG A 70 -21.03 -8.14 2.52
C ARG A 70 -21.26 -8.36 1.02
N SER A 71 -22.19 -7.62 0.41
CA SER A 71 -22.49 -7.73 -1.03
C SER A 71 -21.44 -7.07 -1.94
N GLY A 72 -20.40 -6.44 -1.37
CA GLY A 72 -19.40 -5.69 -2.11
C GLY A 72 -19.87 -4.28 -2.53
N ALA A 73 -21.00 -3.80 -2.04
CA ALA A 73 -21.39 -2.41 -2.19
C ALA A 73 -20.55 -1.53 -1.25
N ILE A 74 -20.11 -0.38 -1.74
CA ILE A 74 -19.23 0.54 -1.04
C ILE A 74 -20.00 1.83 -0.81
N MET A 75 -20.16 2.23 0.44
CA MET A 75 -20.81 3.49 0.81
C MET A 75 -19.74 4.50 1.20
N VAL A 76 -19.73 5.65 0.56
CA VAL A 76 -18.83 6.77 0.87
C VAL A 76 -19.67 7.97 1.27
N GLY A 77 -19.70 8.24 2.56
CA GLY A 77 -20.68 9.20 3.09
C GLY A 77 -22.11 8.73 2.81
N THR A 78 -22.82 9.43 1.92
CA THR A 78 -24.19 9.10 1.49
C THR A 78 -24.27 8.41 0.13
N ASP A 79 -23.16 8.35 -0.62
CA ASP A 79 -23.15 7.86 -1.97
C ASP A 79 -22.77 6.38 -2.05
N GLU A 80 -23.46 5.62 -2.91
CA GLU A 80 -23.17 4.22 -3.17
C GLU A 80 -22.23 4.07 -4.38
N TYR A 81 -21.19 3.25 -4.19
CA TYR A 81 -20.20 2.88 -5.21
C TYR A 81 -20.20 1.37 -5.37
N ARG A 82 -19.82 0.91 -6.57
CA ARG A 82 -19.73 -0.51 -6.91
C ARG A 82 -18.34 -0.86 -7.45
N SER A 83 -18.10 -2.14 -7.65
CA SER A 83 -16.83 -2.66 -8.16
C SER A 83 -16.36 -1.99 -9.46
N ASN A 84 -17.29 -1.50 -10.29
CA ASN A 84 -16.96 -0.75 -11.52
C ASN A 84 -16.41 0.65 -11.23
N ASP A 85 -16.82 1.27 -10.13
CA ASP A 85 -16.38 2.60 -9.71
C ASP A 85 -14.95 2.59 -9.14
N LEU A 86 -14.40 1.38 -8.88
CA LEU A 86 -13.02 1.14 -8.51
C LEU A 86 -12.08 0.97 -9.72
N ARG A 87 -12.63 0.97 -10.96
CA ARG A 87 -11.78 0.92 -12.16
C ARG A 87 -11.23 2.30 -12.44
N ARG A 88 -9.92 2.38 -12.56
CA ARG A 88 -9.25 3.61 -12.99
C ARG A 88 -9.55 3.85 -14.47
N THR A 89 -10.09 5.02 -14.76
CA THR A 89 -10.28 5.51 -16.12
C THR A 89 -9.34 6.70 -16.30
N GLY A 90 -8.16 6.43 -16.86
CA GLY A 90 -7.01 7.32 -16.79
C GLY A 90 -6.30 7.19 -15.44
N GLU A 91 -6.02 8.29 -14.79
CA GLU A 91 -5.23 8.35 -13.55
C GLU A 91 -6.05 8.02 -12.29
N HIS A 92 -7.38 8.19 -12.32
CA HIS A 92 -8.25 8.05 -11.15
C HIS A 92 -9.40 7.07 -11.37
N SER A 93 -9.80 6.38 -10.30
CA SER A 93 -11.12 5.77 -10.21
C SER A 93 -12.14 6.81 -9.69
N ARG A 94 -13.43 6.49 -9.74
CA ARG A 94 -14.46 7.34 -9.15
C ARG A 94 -14.26 7.46 -7.63
N LEU A 95 -13.86 6.37 -6.96
CA LEU A 95 -13.60 6.36 -5.53
C LEU A 95 -12.37 7.18 -5.16
N SER A 96 -11.23 6.95 -5.84
CA SER A 96 -9.99 7.68 -5.52
C SER A 96 -10.15 9.19 -5.77
N ARG A 97 -10.89 9.58 -6.80
CA ARG A 97 -11.21 10.99 -7.07
C ARG A 97 -12.06 11.63 -5.97
N GLU A 98 -13.06 10.90 -5.46
CA GLU A 98 -13.92 11.41 -4.38
C GLU A 98 -13.10 11.64 -3.10
N VAL A 99 -12.24 10.69 -2.74
CA VAL A 99 -11.34 10.81 -1.59
C VAL A 99 -10.32 11.95 -1.77
N TYR A 100 -9.75 12.08 -2.96
CA TYR A 100 -8.84 13.17 -3.29
C TYR A 100 -9.53 14.54 -3.13
N PHE A 101 -10.75 14.71 -3.67
CA PHE A 101 -11.51 15.95 -3.51
C PHE A 101 -11.86 16.23 -2.04
N PHE A 102 -12.16 15.20 -1.26
CA PHE A 102 -12.35 15.36 0.19
C PHE A 102 -11.10 15.94 0.86
N LEU A 103 -9.92 15.49 0.48
CA LEU A 103 -8.65 15.95 1.04
C LEU A 103 -8.28 17.37 0.57
N VAL A 104 -8.57 17.72 -0.69
CA VAL A 104 -8.17 19.01 -1.27
C VAL A 104 -9.14 20.12 -0.93
N ASP A 105 -10.44 19.86 -0.89
CA ASP A 105 -11.48 20.89 -0.69
C ASP A 105 -11.55 21.35 0.77
N PRO A 106 -11.25 22.64 1.08
CA PRO A 106 -11.32 23.17 2.43
C PRO A 106 -12.76 23.25 2.98
N THR A 107 -13.77 23.13 2.12
CA THR A 107 -15.18 23.08 2.56
C THR A 107 -15.56 21.70 3.08
N ARG A 108 -14.84 20.64 2.69
CA ARG A 108 -15.09 19.23 3.02
C ARG A 108 -14.23 18.71 4.17
N SER A 109 -12.99 19.16 4.25
CA SER A 109 -12.06 18.83 5.35
C SER A 109 -11.35 20.09 5.86
N ASN A 110 -11.06 20.10 7.16
CA ASN A 110 -10.28 21.20 7.74
C ASN A 110 -8.85 21.17 7.21
N LYS A 111 -8.28 22.36 7.13
CA LYS A 111 -6.86 22.56 6.78
C LYS A 111 -6.11 23.09 7.99
N LYS A 112 -4.94 22.57 8.22
CA LYS A 112 -4.02 23.07 9.23
C LYS A 112 -2.87 23.77 8.54
N ALA A 113 -2.63 25.01 8.98
CA ALA A 113 -1.44 25.74 8.57
C ALA A 113 -0.19 25.08 9.18
N THR A 114 0.65 24.51 8.34
CA THR A 114 1.90 23.83 8.74
C THR A 114 3.06 24.60 8.15
N GLU A 115 4.01 24.97 8.99
CA GLU A 115 5.23 25.65 8.57
C GLU A 115 6.28 24.61 8.14
N ILE A 116 6.75 24.72 6.90
CA ILE A 116 7.78 23.85 6.32
C ILE A 116 8.79 24.77 5.62
N ASP A 117 10.06 24.67 6.01
CA ASP A 117 11.17 25.47 5.46
C ASP A 117 10.89 27.01 5.44
N GLY A 118 10.22 27.52 6.49
CA GLY A 118 9.90 28.95 6.63
C GLY A 118 8.71 29.43 5.80
N ASN A 119 8.03 28.55 5.09
CA ASN A 119 6.78 28.83 4.38
C ASN A 119 5.60 28.12 5.03
N THR A 120 4.42 28.73 4.97
CA THR A 120 3.20 28.17 5.54
C THR A 120 2.36 27.49 4.45
N TYR A 121 2.08 26.21 4.64
CA TYR A 121 1.25 25.40 3.75
C TYR A 121 -0.02 24.93 4.48
N ASN A 122 -1.14 24.88 3.76
CA ASN A 122 -2.40 24.41 4.29
C ASN A 122 -2.56 22.92 4.00
N VAL A 123 -2.26 22.08 4.99
CA VAL A 123 -2.34 20.62 4.88
C VAL A 123 -3.68 20.13 5.40
N SER A 124 -4.30 19.15 4.74
CA SER A 124 -5.58 18.55 5.16
C SER A 124 -5.43 17.78 6.46
N GLU A 125 -6.37 17.99 7.38
CA GLU A 125 -6.60 17.14 8.57
C GLU A 125 -7.65 16.05 8.32
N GLY A 126 -8.04 15.84 7.06
CA GLY A 126 -9.05 14.87 6.68
C GLY A 126 -8.62 13.43 7.00
N LEU A 127 -9.51 12.70 7.67
CA LEU A 127 -9.36 11.30 7.99
C LEU A 127 -10.30 10.45 7.14
N VAL A 128 -9.83 9.32 6.65
CA VAL A 128 -10.67 8.34 5.95
C VAL A 128 -10.81 7.10 6.83
N SER A 129 -12.04 6.84 7.28
CA SER A 129 -12.37 5.67 8.08
C SER A 129 -12.92 4.56 7.19
N LEU A 130 -12.16 3.48 7.04
CA LEU A 130 -12.59 2.30 6.29
C LEU A 130 -13.13 1.23 7.25
N LYS A 131 -14.38 0.84 7.06
CA LYS A 131 -15.02 -0.26 7.77
C LYS A 131 -15.55 -1.28 6.76
N ALA A 132 -15.22 -2.55 6.94
CA ALA A 132 -15.76 -3.65 6.16
C ALA A 132 -16.61 -4.55 7.07
N ASP A 133 -17.60 -5.21 6.48
CA ASP A 133 -18.35 -6.29 7.13
C ASP A 133 -17.43 -7.53 7.22
N ASP A 134 -17.57 -8.34 8.28
CA ASP A 134 -16.74 -9.52 8.51
C ASP A 134 -16.85 -10.57 7.39
N GLU A 135 -17.96 -10.57 6.65
CA GLU A 135 -18.18 -11.47 5.52
C GLU A 135 -17.91 -10.81 4.16
N THR A 136 -17.27 -9.63 4.14
CA THR A 136 -16.87 -8.97 2.89
C THR A 136 -15.79 -9.78 2.17
N GLU A 137 -15.94 -9.95 0.86
CA GLU A 137 -14.91 -10.60 0.03
C GLU A 137 -13.59 -9.82 0.14
N TYR A 138 -12.52 -10.50 0.58
CA TYR A 138 -11.20 -9.91 0.80
C TYR A 138 -10.66 -9.14 -0.43
N LYS A 139 -10.94 -9.66 -1.62
CA LYS A 139 -10.55 -9.00 -2.88
C LYS A 139 -11.18 -7.61 -3.06
N VAL A 140 -12.44 -7.44 -2.63
CA VAL A 140 -13.13 -6.14 -2.69
C VAL A 140 -12.50 -5.19 -1.68
N TYR A 141 -12.26 -5.67 -0.47
CA TYR A 141 -11.60 -4.89 0.59
C TYR A 141 -10.22 -4.39 0.15
N LEU A 142 -9.38 -5.26 -0.44
CA LEU A 142 -8.06 -4.86 -0.94
C LEU A 142 -8.13 -3.82 -2.06
N LYS A 143 -9.09 -3.96 -2.99
CA LYS A 143 -9.27 -2.96 -4.05
C LYS A 143 -9.67 -1.60 -3.50
N VAL A 144 -10.56 -1.57 -2.51
CA VAL A 144 -10.94 -0.32 -1.84
C VAL A 144 -9.71 0.30 -1.18
N GLN A 145 -8.93 -0.49 -0.44
CA GLN A 145 -7.69 -0.01 0.18
C GLN A 145 -6.69 0.54 -0.83
N ASP A 146 -6.53 -0.12 -1.97
CA ASP A 146 -5.63 0.34 -3.04
C ASP A 146 -6.07 1.71 -3.59
N GLU A 147 -7.37 1.89 -3.82
CA GLU A 147 -7.91 3.17 -4.31
C GLU A 147 -7.81 4.30 -3.28
N LEU A 148 -8.00 3.98 -1.98
CA LEU A 148 -7.78 4.96 -0.91
C LEU A 148 -6.31 5.37 -0.83
N THR A 149 -5.40 4.39 -0.87
CA THR A 149 -3.95 4.65 -0.84
C THR A 149 -3.52 5.49 -2.04
N HIS A 150 -4.03 5.17 -3.22
CA HIS A 150 -3.77 5.94 -4.43
C HIS A 150 -4.21 7.41 -4.29
N ALA A 151 -5.40 7.67 -3.76
CA ALA A 151 -5.88 9.02 -3.51
C ALA A 151 -4.98 9.82 -2.54
N PHE A 152 -4.51 9.16 -1.47
CA PHE A 152 -3.56 9.78 -0.54
C PHE A 152 -2.20 10.05 -1.18
N ASN A 153 -1.71 9.16 -2.03
CA ASN A 153 -0.44 9.38 -2.73
C ASN A 153 -0.53 10.56 -3.68
N LEU A 154 -1.61 10.69 -4.45
CA LEU A 154 -1.85 11.86 -5.31
C LEU A 154 -1.86 13.17 -4.50
N TYR A 155 -2.51 13.17 -3.34
CA TYR A 155 -2.53 14.35 -2.48
C TYR A 155 -1.13 14.67 -1.92
N ARG A 156 -0.35 13.63 -1.54
CA ARG A 156 1.04 13.80 -1.08
C ARG A 156 1.94 14.34 -2.18
N ASP A 157 1.79 13.83 -3.40
CA ASP A 157 2.55 14.29 -4.57
C ASP A 157 2.27 15.77 -4.86
N GLU A 158 1.00 16.19 -4.78
CA GLU A 158 0.64 17.60 -4.96
C GLU A 158 1.30 18.49 -3.92
N ILE A 159 1.21 18.15 -2.63
CA ILE A 159 1.87 18.93 -1.56
C ILE A 159 3.39 18.89 -1.72
N SER A 160 3.96 17.74 -2.04
CA SER A 160 5.40 17.54 -2.24
C SER A 160 5.93 18.40 -3.40
N LEU A 161 5.19 18.46 -4.50
CA LEU A 161 5.51 19.32 -5.63
C LEU A 161 5.44 20.81 -5.27
N GLN A 162 4.46 21.20 -4.45
CA GLN A 162 4.34 22.60 -3.99
C GLN A 162 5.46 23.00 -3.04
N VAL A 163 5.92 22.07 -2.17
CA VAL A 163 6.93 22.34 -1.14
C VAL A 163 8.34 22.19 -1.69
N TYR A 164 8.62 21.07 -2.34
CA TYR A 164 9.98 20.65 -2.72
C TYR A 164 10.22 20.62 -4.24
N GLY A 165 9.18 20.78 -5.06
CA GLY A 165 9.27 20.69 -6.51
C GLY A 165 9.53 19.27 -7.03
N LYS A 166 9.33 18.23 -6.21
CA LYS A 166 9.52 16.81 -6.52
C LYS A 166 8.33 16.00 -6.05
N VAL A 167 8.08 14.85 -6.68
CA VAL A 167 7.06 13.89 -6.23
C VAL A 167 7.48 13.22 -4.93
N TYR A 168 6.50 12.77 -4.14
CA TYR A 168 6.73 12.24 -2.80
C TYR A 168 7.67 11.04 -2.77
N ASP A 169 7.55 10.13 -3.72
CA ASP A 169 8.40 8.92 -3.81
C ASP A 169 9.88 9.27 -4.00
N GLU A 170 10.19 10.35 -4.73
CA GLU A 170 11.59 10.82 -4.90
C GLU A 170 12.19 11.43 -3.62
N LEU A 171 11.35 11.79 -2.64
CA LEU A 171 11.82 12.35 -1.37
C LEU A 171 12.15 11.28 -0.34
N THR A 172 11.52 10.11 -0.41
CA THR A 172 11.76 8.99 0.50
C THR A 172 13.07 8.25 0.24
N ASP A 173 13.67 8.44 -0.95
CA ASP A 173 14.96 7.82 -1.32
C ASP A 173 16.18 8.65 -0.85
N ILE A 174 15.95 9.71 -0.06
CA ILE A 174 17.03 10.56 0.49
C ILE A 174 17.14 10.28 2.00
N GLU A 175 17.63 9.09 2.35
CA GLU A 175 18.26 8.77 3.65
C GLU A 175 19.75 8.53 3.49
#